data_ce42213db5675aaef0a2ab19d31403a9
#
_entry.id   ce42213db5675aaef0a2ab19d31403a9
#
_cell.length_a   1.000
_cell.length_b   1.000
_cell.length_c   1.000
_cell.angle_alpha   90.00
_cell.angle_beta   90.00
_cell.angle_gamma   90.00
#
_symmetry.space_group_name_H-M   'P 1'
#
loop_
_entity.id
_entity.type
_entity.pdbx_description
1 polymer ?
#
loop_
_entity_poly.entity_id
_entity_poly.type
_entity_poly.pdbx_seq_one_letter_code
_entity_poly.pdbx_strand_id
1 'polypeptide(L)'
;MALLEASGIGKNFGDTHVLKDISLTLEQGEALAIIGSSGSGKTTLLRCLNFLERPDTGVIKVNGETMWDAADPATQRESEVRKKRLHFGLVFQNFNLFPQYTALQNVMLAGELLAKERPDYKARKKAIHAELEQQAKELLAQMGLSERAGHYPHQLSGGQQQRVAIARALALHPDILCFDEPTSALDPELTGEVLRVLRDLADRKTTMIIVTHEMHFARDVADRILFMDGGVGVEEGPAKELIDHPQEERTKQFLAHYSE
;
A
#
# COMPACT_ATOMS: atom_id res chain seq x y z
N MET A 1 12.70 -1.20 16.39
CA MET A 1 13.37 -0.16 15.57
C MET A 1 12.46 0.05 14.38
N ALA A 2 12.01 1.28 14.17
CA ALA A 2 11.02 1.54 13.14
C ALA A 2 11.54 1.12 11.75
N LEU A 3 10.71 0.42 10.99
CA LEU A 3 10.99 0.05 9.61
C LEU A 3 10.88 1.28 8.70
N LEU A 4 9.81 2.08 8.90
CA LEU A 4 9.58 3.35 8.19
C LEU A 4 9.53 4.49 9.20
N GLU A 5 10.23 5.57 8.90
CA GLU A 5 10.15 6.84 9.59
C GLU A 5 9.88 7.95 8.57
N ALA A 6 8.79 8.66 8.74
CA ALA A 6 8.45 9.85 7.97
C ALA A 6 8.36 11.04 8.92
N SER A 7 9.08 12.11 8.63
CA SER A 7 9.15 13.30 9.48
C SER A 7 8.92 14.56 8.67
N GLY A 8 7.97 15.39 9.09
CA GLY A 8 7.71 16.69 8.50
C GLY A 8 7.22 16.68 7.05
N ILE A 9 6.46 15.65 6.67
CA ILE A 9 6.00 15.47 5.29
C ILE A 9 4.97 16.54 4.93
N GLY A 10 5.33 17.38 3.97
CA GLY A 10 4.45 18.38 3.39
C GLY A 10 4.31 18.23 1.88
N LYS A 11 3.11 18.54 1.35
CA LYS A 11 2.82 18.48 -0.08
C LYS A 11 1.84 19.58 -0.50
N ASN A 12 2.21 20.28 -1.56
CA ASN A 12 1.36 21.30 -2.17
C ASN A 12 1.05 20.94 -3.62
N PHE A 13 -0.13 21.30 -4.09
CA PHE A 13 -0.50 21.29 -5.50
C PHE A 13 -0.96 22.70 -5.88
N GLY A 14 -0.09 23.46 -6.58
CA GLY A 14 -0.28 24.88 -6.77
C GLY A 14 -0.37 25.60 -5.42
N ASP A 15 -1.43 26.37 -5.22
CA ASP A 15 -1.67 27.12 -3.97
C ASP A 15 -2.34 26.28 -2.87
N THR A 16 -2.67 25.02 -3.16
CA THR A 16 -3.36 24.15 -2.19
C THR A 16 -2.37 23.35 -1.36
N HIS A 17 -2.35 23.61 -0.04
CA HIS A 17 -1.57 22.83 0.93
C HIS A 17 -2.33 21.56 1.31
N VAL A 18 -1.95 20.41 0.73
CA VAL A 18 -2.65 19.13 0.92
C VAL A 18 -2.11 18.36 2.12
N LEU A 19 -0.79 18.39 2.34
CA LEU A 19 -0.16 17.81 3.54
C LEU A 19 0.61 18.91 4.28
N LYS A 20 0.45 18.94 5.61
CA LYS A 20 1.00 19.97 6.47
C LYS A 20 1.73 19.30 7.64
N ASP A 21 3.05 19.08 7.49
CA ASP A 21 3.93 18.61 8.57
C ASP A 21 3.51 17.25 9.18
N ILE A 22 3.22 16.26 8.33
CA ILE A 22 2.84 14.92 8.79
C ILE A 22 4.09 14.14 9.20
N SER A 23 4.06 13.59 10.41
CA SER A 23 5.10 12.68 10.90
C SER A 23 4.47 11.39 11.39
N LEU A 24 5.08 10.25 11.06
CA LEU A 24 4.63 8.92 11.49
C LEU A 24 5.79 7.92 11.49
N THR A 25 5.60 6.83 12.21
CA THR A 25 6.49 5.68 12.21
C THR A 25 5.71 4.41 11.95
N LEU A 26 6.39 3.37 11.42
CA LEU A 26 5.83 2.04 11.23
C LEU A 26 6.87 1.01 11.63
N GLU A 27 6.50 0.11 12.55
CA GLU A 27 7.36 -0.98 12.97
C GLU A 27 7.27 -2.17 12.01
N GLN A 28 8.28 -3.03 12.02
CA GLN A 28 8.22 -4.26 11.21
C GLN A 28 7.10 -5.18 11.69
N GLY A 29 6.28 -5.66 10.77
CA GLY A 29 5.13 -6.53 11.06
C GLY A 29 3.90 -5.79 11.57
N GLU A 30 3.94 -4.44 11.60
CA GLU A 30 2.82 -3.60 12.00
C GLU A 30 1.89 -3.29 10.83
N ALA A 31 0.59 -3.27 11.09
CA ALA A 31 -0.45 -2.76 10.19
C ALA A 31 -0.92 -1.39 10.69
N LEU A 32 -0.63 -0.33 9.93
CA LEU A 32 -1.11 1.04 10.19
C LEU A 32 -2.28 1.36 9.26
N ALA A 33 -3.44 1.66 9.82
CA ALA A 33 -4.55 2.21 9.04
C ALA A 33 -4.52 3.74 9.05
N ILE A 34 -4.78 4.36 7.90
CA ILE A 34 -4.97 5.80 7.75
C ILE A 34 -6.43 6.05 7.42
N ILE A 35 -7.13 6.72 8.32
CA ILE A 35 -8.55 7.06 8.18
C ILE A 35 -8.76 8.58 8.15
N GLY A 36 -9.94 9.04 7.75
CA GLY A 36 -10.27 10.47 7.73
C GLY A 36 -11.25 10.85 6.63
N SER A 37 -11.70 12.10 6.64
CA SER A 37 -12.65 12.63 5.66
C SER A 37 -12.11 12.59 4.22
N SER A 38 -13.02 12.62 3.24
CA SER A 38 -12.63 12.78 1.83
C SER A 38 -11.86 14.09 1.65
N GLY A 39 -10.77 14.04 0.89
CA GLY A 39 -9.91 15.21 0.67
C GLY A 39 -8.96 15.55 1.83
N SER A 40 -8.89 14.76 2.92
CA SER A 40 -7.97 15.03 4.04
C SER A 40 -6.49 14.77 3.73
N GLY A 41 -6.15 14.23 2.54
CA GLY A 41 -4.77 14.02 2.11
C GLY A 41 -4.25 12.59 2.26
N LYS A 42 -5.06 11.61 2.69
CA LYS A 42 -4.66 10.21 2.93
C LYS A 42 -3.93 9.55 1.76
N THR A 43 -4.57 9.55 0.58
CA THR A 43 -3.98 9.03 -0.66
C THR A 43 -2.71 9.77 -1.05
N THR A 44 -2.68 11.10 -0.86
CA THR A 44 -1.48 11.91 -1.13
C THR A 44 -0.34 11.54 -0.18
N LEU A 45 -0.63 11.35 1.12
CA LEU A 45 0.37 10.87 2.08
C LEU A 45 0.91 9.49 1.67
N LEU A 46 0.03 8.54 1.39
CA LEU A 46 0.43 7.20 0.96
C LEU A 46 1.33 7.26 -0.29
N ARG A 47 0.99 8.11 -1.26
CA ARG A 47 1.78 8.30 -2.49
C ARG A 47 3.11 9.01 -2.24
N CYS A 48 3.19 9.88 -1.25
CA CYS A 48 4.46 10.47 -0.82
C CYS A 48 5.37 9.42 -0.17
N LEU A 49 4.82 8.56 0.70
CA LEU A 49 5.58 7.52 1.38
C LEU A 49 6.20 6.50 0.42
N ASN A 50 5.51 6.16 -0.67
CA ASN A 50 5.99 5.21 -1.69
C ASN A 50 6.61 5.87 -2.93
N PHE A 51 6.86 7.18 -2.88
CA PHE A 51 7.52 7.99 -3.92
C PHE A 51 6.78 8.05 -5.27
N LEU A 52 5.48 7.78 -5.32
CA LEU A 52 4.65 8.10 -6.50
C LEU A 52 4.41 9.61 -6.61
N GLU A 53 4.27 10.29 -5.47
CA GLU A 53 4.33 11.74 -5.36
C GLU A 53 5.62 12.13 -4.63
N ARG A 54 6.20 13.27 -4.98
CA ARG A 54 7.38 13.80 -4.31
C ARG A 54 6.94 14.73 -3.19
N PRO A 55 7.28 14.45 -1.93
CA PRO A 55 7.06 15.42 -0.86
C PRO A 55 7.82 16.72 -1.14
N ASP A 56 7.23 17.86 -0.81
CA ASP A 56 7.88 19.17 -0.95
C ASP A 56 8.74 19.50 0.28
N THR A 57 8.39 18.93 1.44
CA THR A 57 9.17 19.01 2.68
C THR A 57 9.25 17.65 3.36
N GLY A 58 10.19 17.49 4.27
CA GLY A 58 10.32 16.33 5.14
C GLY A 58 11.34 15.30 4.68
N VAL A 59 11.48 14.27 5.51
CA VAL A 59 12.45 13.19 5.35
C VAL A 59 11.72 11.86 5.49
N ILE A 60 12.04 10.88 4.63
CA ILE A 60 11.55 9.50 4.72
C ILE A 60 12.74 8.56 4.83
N LYS A 61 12.73 7.68 5.84
CA LYS A 61 13.72 6.63 6.04
C LYS A 61 13.06 5.25 6.04
N VAL A 62 13.74 4.25 5.49
CA VAL A 62 13.37 2.84 5.57
C VAL A 62 14.57 2.06 6.08
N ASN A 63 14.39 1.22 7.09
CA ASN A 63 15.49 0.49 7.75
C ASN A 63 16.64 1.41 8.23
N GLY A 64 16.32 2.65 8.67
CA GLY A 64 17.30 3.64 9.09
C GLY A 64 18.04 4.33 7.93
N GLU A 65 17.87 3.90 6.68
CA GLU A 65 18.47 4.54 5.50
C GLU A 65 17.56 5.67 4.99
N THR A 66 18.17 6.86 4.71
CA THR A 66 17.42 7.99 4.14
C THR A 66 17.02 7.70 2.68
N MET A 67 15.74 7.48 2.47
CA MET A 67 15.16 7.26 1.14
C MET A 67 14.83 8.57 0.43
N TRP A 68 14.36 9.56 1.18
CA TRP A 68 14.00 10.87 0.66
C TRP A 68 14.35 11.94 1.69
N ASP A 69 14.96 13.01 1.22
CA ASP A 69 15.14 14.26 1.96
C ASP A 69 14.82 15.41 1.00
N ALA A 70 13.81 16.20 1.32
CA ALA A 70 13.40 17.33 0.50
C ALA A 70 14.49 18.41 0.39
N ALA A 71 15.43 18.46 1.36
CA ALA A 71 16.56 19.37 1.36
C ALA A 71 17.78 18.82 0.59
N ASP A 72 17.84 17.50 0.28
CA ASP A 72 18.97 16.88 -0.43
C ASP A 72 18.58 16.42 -1.85
N PRO A 73 18.95 17.18 -2.91
CA PRO A 73 18.69 16.81 -4.31
C PRO A 73 19.29 15.45 -4.72
N ALA A 74 20.28 14.92 -4.02
CA ALA A 74 20.87 13.63 -4.36
C ALA A 74 19.88 12.49 -4.12
N THR A 75 19.01 12.59 -3.11
CA THR A 75 17.97 11.60 -2.81
C THR A 75 16.82 11.61 -3.81
N GLN A 76 16.69 12.70 -4.59
CA GLN A 76 15.57 12.99 -5.49
C GLN A 76 15.81 12.56 -6.95
N ARG A 77 16.98 12.02 -7.26
CA ARG A 77 17.33 11.55 -8.61
C ARG A 77 16.43 10.39 -8.99
N GLU A 78 15.85 10.41 -10.20
CA GLU A 78 14.89 9.38 -10.65
C GLU A 78 15.47 7.96 -10.60
N SER A 79 16.78 7.80 -10.90
CA SER A 79 17.46 6.51 -10.78
C SER A 79 17.47 5.95 -9.37
N GLU A 80 17.61 6.83 -8.36
CA GLU A 80 17.59 6.45 -6.94
C GLU A 80 16.15 6.21 -6.48
N VAL A 81 15.22 7.10 -6.80
CA VAL A 81 13.80 6.96 -6.48
C VAL A 81 13.23 5.64 -7.02
N ARG A 82 13.61 5.25 -8.26
CA ARG A 82 13.18 3.97 -8.84
C ARG A 82 13.60 2.76 -8.03
N LYS A 83 14.83 2.74 -7.49
CA LYS A 83 15.32 1.66 -6.62
C LYS A 83 14.55 1.62 -5.30
N LYS A 84 14.32 2.80 -4.72
CA LYS A 84 13.64 2.98 -3.45
C LYS A 84 12.17 2.55 -3.50
N ARG A 85 11.49 2.72 -4.63
CA ARG A 85 10.12 2.22 -4.85
C ARG A 85 10.00 0.71 -4.71
N LEU A 86 11.08 -0.05 -4.87
CA LEU A 86 11.06 -1.51 -4.70
C LEU A 86 10.84 -1.96 -3.25
N HIS A 87 11.09 -1.09 -2.27
CA HIS A 87 10.74 -1.35 -0.87
C HIS A 87 9.22 -1.35 -0.63
N PHE A 88 8.44 -0.83 -1.59
CA PHE A 88 6.99 -0.67 -1.45
C PHE A 88 6.23 -1.46 -2.50
N GLY A 89 5.28 -2.28 -2.06
CA GLY A 89 4.26 -2.86 -2.91
C GLY A 89 3.00 -2.01 -2.85
N LEU A 90 2.45 -1.58 -3.99
CA LEU A 90 1.26 -0.72 -4.01
C LEU A 90 0.07 -1.42 -4.65
N VAL A 91 -1.05 -1.38 -3.94
CA VAL A 91 -2.37 -1.82 -4.39
C VAL A 91 -3.27 -0.60 -4.48
N PHE A 92 -3.73 -0.31 -5.69
CA PHE A 92 -4.56 0.85 -6.00
C PHE A 92 -6.05 0.58 -5.77
N GLN A 93 -6.82 1.65 -5.59
CA GLN A 93 -8.27 1.64 -5.55
C GLN A 93 -8.90 0.95 -6.78
N ASN A 94 -8.45 1.33 -7.98
CA ASN A 94 -8.84 0.71 -9.24
C ASN A 94 -7.75 -0.31 -9.60
N PHE A 95 -7.94 -1.55 -9.40
CA PHE A 95 -7.06 -2.71 -9.58
C PHE A 95 -5.81 -2.49 -10.47
N ASN A 96 -5.89 -1.65 -11.49
CA ASN A 96 -4.83 -1.26 -12.43
C ASN A 96 -4.07 -2.48 -13.02
N LEU A 97 -4.82 -3.54 -13.34
CA LEU A 97 -4.28 -4.68 -14.05
C LEU A 97 -4.07 -4.33 -15.52
N PHE A 98 -3.01 -4.86 -16.10
CA PHE A 98 -2.75 -4.73 -17.54
C PHE A 98 -3.74 -5.61 -18.29
N PRO A 99 -4.66 -5.04 -19.09
CA PRO A 99 -5.77 -5.78 -19.69
C PRO A 99 -5.33 -6.80 -20.74
N GLN A 100 -4.13 -6.60 -21.35
CA GLN A 100 -3.55 -7.50 -22.34
C GLN A 100 -2.82 -8.71 -21.74
N TYR A 101 -2.67 -8.77 -20.42
CA TYR A 101 -2.00 -9.85 -19.70
C TYR A 101 -2.99 -10.67 -18.87
N THR A 102 -2.73 -11.97 -18.79
CA THR A 102 -3.47 -12.85 -17.87
C THR A 102 -3.17 -12.51 -16.41
N ALA A 103 -3.91 -13.08 -15.46
CA ALA A 103 -3.63 -12.93 -14.02
C ALA A 103 -2.18 -13.33 -13.69
N LEU A 104 -1.72 -14.48 -14.20
CA LEU A 104 -0.35 -14.96 -14.01
C LEU A 104 0.68 -13.96 -14.56
N GLN A 105 0.46 -13.49 -15.78
CA GLN A 105 1.38 -12.53 -16.42
C GLN A 105 1.41 -11.17 -15.71
N ASN A 106 0.27 -10.71 -15.18
CA ASN A 106 0.21 -9.50 -14.36
C ASN A 106 1.09 -9.62 -13.11
N VAL A 107 1.09 -10.78 -12.45
CA VAL A 107 1.92 -11.02 -11.26
C VAL A 107 3.41 -11.14 -11.63
N MET A 108 3.74 -11.78 -12.74
CA MET A 108 5.13 -12.00 -13.19
C MET A 108 5.81 -10.73 -13.72
N LEU A 109 5.06 -9.78 -14.28
CA LEU A 109 5.58 -8.70 -15.11
C LEU A 109 6.73 -7.90 -14.48
N ALA A 110 6.58 -7.48 -13.24
CA ALA A 110 7.59 -6.68 -12.56
C ALA A 110 8.89 -7.48 -12.32
N GLY A 111 8.77 -8.75 -11.91
CA GLY A 111 9.90 -9.65 -11.76
C GLY A 111 10.65 -9.89 -13.08
N GLU A 112 9.93 -10.06 -14.19
CA GLU A 112 10.54 -10.20 -15.53
C GLU A 112 11.28 -8.93 -15.96
N LEU A 113 10.74 -7.75 -15.66
CA LEU A 113 11.40 -6.48 -15.99
C LEU A 113 12.70 -6.31 -15.20
N LEU A 114 12.68 -6.56 -13.90
CA LEU A 114 13.87 -6.51 -13.06
C LEU A 114 14.91 -7.56 -13.45
N ALA A 115 14.46 -8.77 -13.79
CA ALA A 115 15.36 -9.83 -14.21
C ALA A 115 16.16 -9.47 -15.47
N LYS A 116 15.57 -8.69 -16.40
CA LYS A 116 16.27 -8.23 -17.62
C LYS A 116 17.48 -7.32 -17.34
N GLU A 117 17.52 -6.67 -16.18
CA GLU A 117 18.63 -5.82 -15.77
C GLU A 117 19.80 -6.64 -15.17
N ARG A 118 19.61 -7.94 -14.90
CA ARG A 118 20.64 -8.82 -14.35
C ARG A 118 21.70 -9.19 -15.39
N PRO A 119 22.99 -9.21 -15.02
CA PRO A 119 24.07 -9.59 -15.94
C PRO A 119 23.92 -11.01 -16.50
N ASP A 120 23.39 -11.96 -15.68
CA ASP A 120 23.22 -13.37 -16.02
C ASP A 120 21.91 -13.69 -16.78
N TYR A 121 21.06 -12.69 -17.01
CA TYR A 121 19.72 -12.90 -17.57
C TYR A 121 19.74 -13.70 -18.88
N LYS A 122 20.62 -13.33 -19.84
CA LYS A 122 20.66 -14.00 -21.14
C LYS A 122 20.98 -15.49 -21.03
N ALA A 123 21.89 -15.86 -20.13
CA ALA A 123 22.30 -17.25 -19.88
C ALA A 123 21.23 -18.07 -19.14
N ARG A 124 20.51 -17.43 -18.19
CA ARG A 124 19.54 -18.09 -17.31
C ARG A 124 18.08 -17.78 -17.63
N LYS A 125 17.77 -17.16 -18.74
CA LYS A 125 16.43 -16.67 -19.09
C LYS A 125 15.31 -17.70 -18.83
N LYS A 126 15.51 -18.96 -19.28
CA LYS A 126 14.49 -20.02 -19.09
C LYS A 126 14.30 -20.38 -17.61
N ALA A 127 15.40 -20.49 -16.86
CA ALA A 127 15.34 -20.79 -15.43
C ALA A 127 14.65 -19.66 -14.64
N ILE A 128 15.06 -18.43 -14.89
CA ILE A 128 14.48 -17.25 -14.26
C ILE A 128 12.96 -17.17 -14.56
N HIS A 129 12.55 -17.39 -15.80
CA HIS A 129 11.12 -17.37 -16.15
C HIS A 129 10.35 -18.46 -15.41
N ALA A 130 10.89 -19.68 -15.31
CA ALA A 130 10.26 -20.77 -14.58
C ALA A 130 10.17 -20.48 -13.06
N GLU A 131 11.20 -19.87 -12.46
CA GLU A 131 11.21 -19.43 -11.07
C GLU A 131 10.10 -18.39 -10.81
N LEU A 132 10.00 -17.36 -11.65
CA LEU A 132 8.97 -16.31 -11.56
C LEU A 132 7.56 -16.87 -11.79
N GLU A 133 7.39 -17.79 -12.73
CA GLU A 133 6.11 -18.44 -12.99
C GLU A 133 5.64 -19.25 -11.80
N GLN A 134 6.55 -20.03 -11.19
CA GLN A 134 6.23 -20.81 -10.01
C GLN A 134 5.83 -19.92 -8.83
N GLN A 135 6.61 -18.88 -8.55
CA GLN A 135 6.31 -17.90 -7.52
C GLN A 135 4.95 -17.23 -7.75
N ALA A 136 4.66 -16.83 -8.98
CA ALA A 136 3.38 -16.19 -9.31
C ALA A 136 2.19 -17.14 -9.13
N LYS A 137 2.35 -18.44 -9.47
CA LYS A 137 1.33 -19.47 -9.21
C LYS A 137 1.08 -19.66 -7.71
N GLU A 138 2.13 -19.67 -6.90
CA GLU A 138 2.01 -19.78 -5.45
C GLU A 138 1.29 -18.57 -4.84
N LEU A 139 1.60 -17.35 -5.28
CA LEU A 139 0.91 -16.14 -4.85
C LEU A 139 -0.57 -16.15 -5.26
N LEU A 140 -0.88 -16.54 -6.50
CA LEU A 140 -2.27 -16.69 -6.94
C LEU A 140 -3.01 -17.77 -6.15
N ALA A 141 -2.35 -18.87 -5.79
CA ALA A 141 -2.94 -19.91 -4.93
C ALA A 141 -3.25 -19.38 -3.53
N GLN A 142 -2.35 -18.59 -2.93
CA GLN A 142 -2.60 -17.92 -1.65
C GLN A 142 -3.81 -16.97 -1.71
N MET A 143 -4.06 -16.36 -2.87
CA MET A 143 -5.23 -15.51 -3.12
C MET A 143 -6.50 -16.31 -3.50
N GLY A 144 -6.44 -17.66 -3.52
CA GLY A 144 -7.56 -18.51 -3.93
C GLY A 144 -7.87 -18.41 -5.43
N LEU A 145 -6.86 -18.15 -6.27
CA LEU A 145 -7.01 -17.89 -7.70
C LEU A 145 -6.26 -18.88 -8.60
N SER A 146 -5.92 -20.08 -8.11
CA SER A 146 -5.19 -21.09 -8.90
C SER A 146 -5.83 -21.36 -10.26
N GLU A 147 -7.16 -21.59 -10.27
CA GLU A 147 -7.93 -21.89 -11.48
C GLU A 147 -8.12 -20.67 -12.39
N ARG A 148 -7.73 -19.50 -11.94
CA ARG A 148 -7.89 -18.22 -12.65
C ARG A 148 -6.59 -17.67 -13.23
N ALA A 149 -5.47 -18.36 -13.06
CA ALA A 149 -4.14 -17.92 -13.51
C ALA A 149 -4.08 -17.55 -14.99
N GLY A 150 -4.79 -18.28 -15.85
CA GLY A 150 -4.87 -18.03 -17.29
C GLY A 150 -5.94 -17.01 -17.74
N HIS A 151 -6.75 -16.44 -16.82
CA HIS A 151 -7.81 -15.51 -17.16
C HIS A 151 -7.29 -14.09 -17.34
N TYR A 152 -7.89 -13.35 -18.26
CA TYR A 152 -7.66 -11.93 -18.45
C TYR A 152 -8.49 -11.09 -17.46
N PRO A 153 -8.12 -9.83 -17.16
CA PRO A 153 -8.85 -9.00 -16.21
C PRO A 153 -10.35 -8.90 -16.48
N HIS A 154 -10.79 -8.78 -17.72
CA HIS A 154 -12.20 -8.70 -18.09
C HIS A 154 -13.01 -10.01 -17.83
N GLN A 155 -12.34 -11.12 -17.55
CA GLN A 155 -12.93 -12.42 -17.21
C GLN A 155 -12.99 -12.66 -15.68
N LEU A 156 -12.52 -11.69 -14.89
CA LEU A 156 -12.42 -11.77 -13.44
C LEU A 156 -13.41 -10.81 -12.78
N SER A 157 -14.03 -11.22 -11.67
CA SER A 157 -14.81 -10.30 -10.84
C SER A 157 -13.92 -9.21 -10.25
N GLY A 158 -14.50 -8.09 -9.77
CA GLY A 158 -13.77 -7.01 -9.12
C GLY A 158 -12.90 -7.51 -7.95
N GLY A 159 -13.46 -8.36 -7.07
CA GLY A 159 -12.72 -8.95 -5.96
C GLY A 159 -11.59 -9.88 -6.42
N GLN A 160 -11.78 -10.63 -7.53
CA GLN A 160 -10.71 -11.43 -8.14
C GLN A 160 -9.61 -10.55 -8.72
N GLN A 161 -9.96 -9.46 -9.42
CA GLN A 161 -8.99 -8.50 -9.94
C GLN A 161 -8.17 -7.87 -8.82
N GLN A 162 -8.81 -7.48 -7.71
CA GLN A 162 -8.11 -6.92 -6.55
C GLN A 162 -7.15 -7.93 -5.94
N ARG A 163 -7.55 -9.19 -5.81
CA ARG A 163 -6.66 -10.24 -5.30
C ARG A 163 -5.48 -10.52 -6.24
N VAL A 164 -5.63 -10.40 -7.56
CA VAL A 164 -4.50 -10.41 -8.51
C VAL A 164 -3.59 -9.20 -8.30
N ALA A 165 -4.15 -8.00 -8.06
CA ALA A 165 -3.36 -6.79 -7.78
C ALA A 165 -2.54 -6.93 -6.48
N ILE A 166 -3.11 -7.57 -5.44
CA ILE A 166 -2.41 -7.91 -4.20
C ILE A 166 -1.27 -8.89 -4.47
N ALA A 167 -1.53 -9.99 -5.20
CA ALA A 167 -0.50 -10.96 -5.58
C ALA A 167 0.64 -10.29 -6.37
N ARG A 168 0.32 -9.38 -7.30
CA ARG A 168 1.31 -8.60 -8.05
C ARG A 168 2.17 -7.71 -7.15
N ALA A 169 1.57 -7.07 -6.15
CA ALA A 169 2.30 -6.23 -5.19
C ALA A 169 3.27 -7.07 -4.33
N LEU A 170 2.87 -8.28 -3.95
CA LEU A 170 3.69 -9.22 -3.18
C LEU A 170 4.84 -9.83 -3.98
N ALA A 171 4.73 -9.91 -5.31
CA ALA A 171 5.68 -10.63 -6.16
C ALA A 171 7.12 -10.10 -6.14
N LEU A 172 7.32 -8.85 -5.73
CA LEU A 172 8.65 -8.25 -5.57
C LEU A 172 9.19 -8.33 -4.15
N HIS A 173 8.51 -9.02 -3.22
CA HIS A 173 8.88 -9.11 -1.81
C HIS A 173 9.17 -7.74 -1.17
N PRO A 174 8.25 -6.78 -1.27
CA PRO A 174 8.47 -5.46 -0.70
C PRO A 174 8.55 -5.52 0.83
N ASP A 175 9.27 -4.56 1.42
CA ASP A 175 9.33 -4.41 2.88
C ASP A 175 7.99 -3.93 3.45
N ILE A 176 7.25 -3.11 2.68
CA ILE A 176 6.00 -2.47 3.09
C ILE A 176 4.96 -2.59 1.98
N LEU A 177 3.76 -3.09 2.33
CA LEU A 177 2.59 -3.05 1.43
C LEU A 177 1.76 -1.80 1.70
N CYS A 178 1.43 -1.08 0.64
CA CYS A 178 0.60 0.10 0.66
C CYS A 178 -0.73 -0.19 -0.04
N PHE A 179 -1.85 0.06 0.64
CA PHE A 179 -3.19 -0.12 0.12
C PHE A 179 -3.93 1.22 0.05
N ASP A 180 -4.29 1.66 -1.14
CA ASP A 180 -5.05 2.89 -1.37
C ASP A 180 -6.53 2.53 -1.60
N GLU A 181 -7.33 2.54 -0.53
CA GLU A 181 -8.76 2.21 -0.53
C GLU A 181 -9.10 0.90 -1.28
N PRO A 182 -8.55 -0.26 -0.85
CA PRO A 182 -8.56 -1.50 -1.63
C PRO A 182 -9.96 -2.09 -1.88
N THR A 183 -11.00 -1.59 -1.23
CA THR A 183 -12.39 -2.10 -1.33
C THR A 183 -13.36 -1.11 -1.96
N SER A 184 -13.00 0.16 -2.15
CA SER A 184 -13.94 1.22 -2.56
C SER A 184 -14.51 1.06 -3.97
N ALA A 185 -13.85 0.29 -4.85
CA ALA A 185 -14.33 -0.03 -6.21
C ALA A 185 -15.09 -1.37 -6.28
N LEU A 186 -15.46 -1.96 -5.14
CA LEU A 186 -16.10 -3.27 -5.05
C LEU A 186 -17.53 -3.18 -4.53
N ASP A 187 -18.35 -4.10 -4.99
CA ASP A 187 -19.67 -4.34 -4.39
C ASP A 187 -19.52 -4.88 -2.96
N PRO A 188 -20.46 -4.62 -2.05
CA PRO A 188 -20.39 -5.05 -0.65
C PRO A 188 -20.14 -6.56 -0.46
N GLU A 189 -20.69 -7.40 -1.34
CA GLU A 189 -20.50 -8.86 -1.30
C GLU A 189 -19.03 -9.25 -1.56
N LEU A 190 -18.35 -8.53 -2.47
CA LEU A 190 -16.95 -8.79 -2.83
C LEU A 190 -15.95 -8.14 -1.87
N THR A 191 -16.36 -7.09 -1.16
CA THR A 191 -15.54 -6.40 -0.14
C THR A 191 -15.05 -7.39 0.92
N GLY A 192 -15.93 -8.26 1.44
CA GLY A 192 -15.60 -9.26 2.45
C GLY A 192 -14.49 -10.22 2.06
N GLU A 193 -14.39 -10.59 0.77
CA GLU A 193 -13.32 -11.47 0.27
C GLU A 193 -11.95 -10.79 0.33
N VAL A 194 -11.88 -9.51 -0.06
CA VAL A 194 -10.64 -8.73 -0.06
C VAL A 194 -10.21 -8.42 1.37
N LEU A 195 -11.14 -8.02 2.24
CA LEU A 195 -10.85 -7.75 3.66
C LEU A 195 -10.32 -9.00 4.38
N ARG A 196 -10.79 -10.20 4.00
CA ARG A 196 -10.24 -11.47 4.54
C ARG A 196 -8.79 -11.65 4.15
N VAL A 197 -8.43 -11.40 2.89
CA VAL A 197 -7.03 -11.46 2.44
C VAL A 197 -6.14 -10.47 3.20
N LEU A 198 -6.62 -9.24 3.42
CA LEU A 198 -5.87 -8.24 4.19
C LEU A 198 -5.70 -8.67 5.64
N ARG A 199 -6.72 -9.29 6.26
CA ARG A 199 -6.63 -9.87 7.60
C ARG A 199 -5.59 -10.99 7.67
N ASP A 200 -5.61 -11.91 6.70
CA ASP A 200 -4.62 -12.99 6.61
C ASP A 200 -3.18 -12.46 6.48
N LEU A 201 -2.98 -11.34 5.77
CA LEU A 201 -1.68 -10.66 5.68
C LEU A 201 -1.28 -10.03 7.01
N ALA A 202 -2.21 -9.40 7.74
CA ALA A 202 -1.96 -8.84 9.07
C ALA A 202 -1.58 -9.93 10.08
N ASP A 203 -2.31 -11.04 10.09
CA ASP A 203 -2.06 -12.19 10.97
C ASP A 203 -0.66 -12.80 10.74
N ARG A 204 -0.17 -12.74 9.51
CA ARG A 204 1.20 -13.14 9.14
C ARG A 204 2.26 -12.09 9.44
N LYS A 205 1.88 -10.99 10.11
CA LYS A 205 2.77 -9.87 10.43
C LYS A 205 3.43 -9.23 9.21
N THR A 206 2.68 -9.14 8.12
CA THR A 206 3.11 -8.34 6.96
C THR A 206 3.05 -6.86 7.32
N THR A 207 4.14 -6.13 7.12
CA THR A 207 4.17 -4.69 7.36
C THR A 207 3.33 -3.97 6.31
N MET A 208 2.32 -3.18 6.71
CA MET A 208 1.43 -2.52 5.76
C MET A 208 0.86 -1.19 6.23
N ILE A 209 0.58 -0.33 5.27
CA ILE A 209 -0.16 0.92 5.44
C ILE A 209 -1.44 0.80 4.61
N ILE A 210 -2.59 1.03 5.24
CA ILE A 210 -3.91 0.84 4.63
C ILE A 210 -4.71 2.13 4.73
N VAL A 211 -4.91 2.82 3.63
CA VAL A 211 -5.93 3.88 3.54
C VAL A 211 -7.28 3.22 3.36
N THR A 212 -8.22 3.45 4.26
CA THR A 212 -9.52 2.79 4.24
C THR A 212 -10.64 3.64 4.82
N HIS A 213 -11.87 3.38 4.36
CA HIS A 213 -13.12 3.87 4.94
C HIS A 213 -13.88 2.76 5.71
N GLU A 214 -13.33 1.56 5.80
CA GLU A 214 -13.91 0.42 6.52
C GLU A 214 -13.50 0.48 8.00
N MET A 215 -14.28 1.20 8.83
CA MET A 215 -13.92 1.47 10.23
C MET A 215 -13.83 0.19 11.06
N HIS A 216 -14.77 -0.74 10.89
CA HIS A 216 -14.73 -2.04 11.57
C HIS A 216 -13.48 -2.85 11.21
N PHE A 217 -13.11 -2.85 9.92
CA PHE A 217 -11.89 -3.50 9.48
C PHE A 217 -10.64 -2.84 10.09
N ALA A 218 -10.55 -1.50 10.03
CA ALA A 218 -9.43 -0.78 10.62
C ALA A 218 -9.28 -1.08 12.12
N ARG A 219 -10.40 -1.07 12.86
CA ARG A 219 -10.45 -1.39 14.31
C ARG A 219 -9.94 -2.80 14.62
N ASP A 220 -10.35 -3.79 13.80
CA ASP A 220 -10.14 -5.21 14.13
C ASP A 220 -8.82 -5.76 13.56
N VAL A 221 -8.24 -5.12 12.54
CA VAL A 221 -7.09 -5.64 11.79
C VAL A 221 -5.84 -4.77 11.95
N ALA A 222 -5.98 -3.45 12.03
CA ALA A 222 -4.83 -2.60 12.22
C ALA A 222 -4.31 -2.66 13.67
N ASP A 223 -2.99 -2.59 13.83
CA ASP A 223 -2.36 -2.42 15.14
C ASP A 223 -2.53 -0.97 15.62
N ARG A 224 -2.35 0.00 14.72
CA ARG A 224 -2.51 1.44 14.97
C ARG A 224 -3.33 2.11 13.89
N ILE A 225 -3.94 3.25 14.24
CA ILE A 225 -4.67 4.13 13.33
C ILE A 225 -4.09 5.53 13.43
N LEU A 226 -3.91 6.16 12.25
CA LEU A 226 -3.70 7.60 12.10
C LEU A 226 -4.98 8.22 11.53
N PHE A 227 -5.64 9.08 12.30
CA PHE A 227 -6.76 9.87 11.82
C PHE A 227 -6.26 11.20 11.24
N MET A 228 -6.63 11.47 9.98
CA MET A 228 -6.25 12.68 9.26
C MET A 228 -7.46 13.57 8.95
N ASP A 229 -7.31 14.87 9.18
CA ASP A 229 -8.28 15.88 8.74
C ASP A 229 -7.57 17.17 8.31
N GLY A 230 -8.04 17.83 7.25
CA GLY A 230 -7.49 19.11 6.76
C GLY A 230 -6.00 19.12 6.44
N GLY A 231 -5.42 17.96 6.10
CA GLY A 231 -4.00 17.80 5.74
C GLY A 231 -3.05 17.61 6.92
N VAL A 232 -3.56 17.39 8.14
CA VAL A 232 -2.77 17.11 9.35
C VAL A 232 -3.15 15.76 9.96
N GLY A 233 -2.23 15.14 10.68
CA GLY A 233 -2.55 14.05 11.60
C GLY A 233 -3.19 14.66 12.87
N VAL A 234 -4.42 14.26 13.15
CA VAL A 234 -5.19 14.80 14.28
C VAL A 234 -5.03 13.91 15.51
N GLU A 235 -5.13 12.61 15.32
CA GLU A 235 -5.02 11.64 16.40
C GLU A 235 -4.36 10.36 15.89
N GLU A 236 -3.50 9.77 16.70
CA GLU A 236 -2.83 8.51 16.41
C GLU A 236 -2.77 7.66 17.67
N GLY A 237 -3.07 6.37 17.52
CA GLY A 237 -3.07 5.45 18.66
C GLY A 237 -3.41 4.02 18.29
N PRO A 238 -3.47 3.11 19.29
CA PRO A 238 -3.92 1.74 19.09
C PRO A 238 -5.31 1.70 18.44
N ALA A 239 -5.49 0.85 17.43
CA ALA A 239 -6.67 0.89 16.58
C ALA A 239 -8.00 0.77 17.34
N LYS A 240 -8.09 -0.19 18.25
CA LYS A 240 -9.30 -0.39 19.08
C LYS A 240 -9.57 0.80 19.99
N GLU A 241 -8.53 1.34 20.64
CA GLU A 241 -8.67 2.46 21.57
C GLU A 241 -9.13 3.72 20.82
N LEU A 242 -8.52 4.04 19.67
CA LEU A 242 -8.87 5.22 18.89
C LEU A 242 -10.31 5.15 18.36
N ILE A 243 -10.77 3.98 17.91
CA ILE A 243 -12.14 3.81 17.40
C ILE A 243 -13.17 3.81 18.54
N ASP A 244 -12.90 3.07 19.63
CA ASP A 244 -13.88 2.88 20.70
C ASP A 244 -13.89 4.06 21.70
N HIS A 245 -12.75 4.74 21.89
CA HIS A 245 -12.53 5.78 22.88
C HIS A 245 -11.70 6.95 22.34
N PRO A 246 -12.11 7.60 21.22
CA PRO A 246 -11.35 8.72 20.63
C PRO A 246 -11.19 9.86 21.64
N GLN A 247 -10.02 10.48 21.67
CA GLN A 247 -9.70 11.57 22.58
C GLN A 247 -10.02 12.93 21.95
N GLU A 248 -9.64 13.10 20.68
CA GLU A 248 -9.80 14.35 19.96
C GLU A 248 -11.27 14.57 19.54
N GLU A 249 -11.75 15.78 19.73
CA GLU A 249 -13.15 16.13 19.41
C GLU A 249 -13.46 15.94 17.91
N ARG A 250 -12.49 16.21 17.07
CA ARG A 250 -12.64 16.05 15.62
C ARG A 250 -12.73 14.57 15.22
N THR A 251 -12.00 13.69 15.91
CA THR A 251 -12.08 12.23 15.73
C THR A 251 -13.46 11.72 16.16
N LYS A 252 -13.97 12.17 17.29
CA LYS A 252 -15.33 11.83 17.78
C LYS A 252 -16.41 12.21 16.77
N GLN A 253 -16.36 13.44 16.24
CA GLN A 253 -17.28 13.90 15.22
C GLN A 253 -17.23 13.06 13.95
N PHE A 254 -16.01 12.68 13.50
CA PHE A 254 -15.84 11.84 12.32
C PHE A 254 -16.43 10.44 12.54
N LEU A 255 -16.09 9.79 13.66
CA LEU A 255 -16.52 8.42 13.96
C LEU A 255 -18.02 8.30 14.27
N ALA A 256 -18.66 9.38 14.77
CA ALA A 256 -20.11 9.39 15.00
C ALA A 256 -20.92 9.07 13.73
N HIS A 257 -20.41 9.40 12.55
CA HIS A 257 -21.05 9.07 11.25
C HIS A 257 -20.95 7.61 10.85
N TYR A 258 -20.15 6.79 11.56
CA TYR A 258 -19.93 5.37 11.28
C TYR A 258 -20.45 4.46 12.39
N SER A 259 -21.11 5.02 13.42
CA SER A 259 -21.63 4.28 14.58
C SER A 259 -23.10 3.86 14.43
N GLU A 260 -23.68 4.02 13.21
CA GLU A 260 -25.06 3.60 12.89
C GLU A 260 -25.12 2.23 12.18
#